data_b530637631c588c9b296e2e0ae38ce11
#
_entry.id   b530637631c588c9b296e2e0ae38ce11
#
_cell.length_a   1.000
_cell.length_b   1.000
_cell.length_c   1.000
_cell.angle_alpha   90.00
_cell.angle_beta   90.00
_cell.angle_gamma   90.00
#
_symmetry.space_group_name_H-M   'P 1'
#
loop_
_entity.id
_entity.type
_entity.pdbx_description
1 polymer ?
#
loop_
_entity_poly.entity_id
_entity_poly.type
_entity_poly.pdbx_seq_one_letter_code
_entity_poly.pdbx_strand_id
1 'polypeptide(L)'
;MMTDDKVKSGFHAWYMLCPLRHTLILVSALVITIHLLTRPLRALNVWLSENAVRPAHRWLSTLTARVPFSVAELLIALLVFFLVFYLLSQLVNLFRKPKFFLRLYRTLTTLLALGLSVYAGFCLLWGVYYYGDDFMVRSGLKSEPVSAEQLERVTAYFAALANEYSGRVPRDENGVCACDRGAILDRSPELYRAAVRSFPWLEGPELPAKGILCSRVMSYTDFTGFFFPFTAEANVNLDSPPAFFASTVAHELAHQRGVAKEQEANFVAVLACLKSGAPEYIYSASLLAYTHLGNALYRADSAAWERIAATLNDAVRADFAADRSYWAQFETPVQTVSNTVYEGFLKSYDQQLGLQSYGACVDLLVNYYDPLVPDLRPAAGESASEAAETTPADAAEAPADAPSGPDAEGAAENSSEDEKNP
;
A
#
# COMPACT_ATOMS: atom_id res chain seq x y z
N MET A 1 7.58 25.85 -47.91
CA MET A 1 7.93 24.44 -47.81
C MET A 1 9.41 24.35 -47.47
N MET A 2 9.77 24.08 -46.20
CA MET A 2 11.19 23.90 -45.82
C MET A 2 11.72 22.63 -46.50
N THR A 3 12.88 22.72 -47.14
CA THR A 3 13.49 21.53 -47.76
C THR A 3 13.91 20.54 -46.65
N ASP A 4 13.80 19.24 -46.95
CA ASP A 4 14.06 18.10 -46.05
C ASP A 4 15.49 18.20 -45.37
N ASP A 5 16.46 18.76 -46.09
CA ASP A 5 17.81 18.99 -45.61
C ASP A 5 17.90 20.10 -44.54
N LYS A 6 17.08 21.15 -44.60
CA LYS A 6 17.05 22.18 -43.54
C LYS A 6 16.40 21.66 -42.27
N VAL A 7 15.42 20.77 -42.37
CA VAL A 7 14.78 20.10 -41.22
C VAL A 7 15.77 19.15 -40.57
N LYS A 8 16.49 18.35 -41.35
CA LYS A 8 17.54 17.43 -40.86
C LYS A 8 18.69 18.17 -40.16
N SER A 9 19.14 19.31 -40.73
CA SER A 9 20.19 20.12 -40.11
C SER A 9 19.74 20.77 -38.80
N GLY A 10 18.49 21.22 -38.72
CA GLY A 10 17.89 21.80 -37.51
C GLY A 10 17.73 20.77 -36.37
N PHE A 11 17.26 19.56 -36.69
CA PHE A 11 17.13 18.48 -35.73
C PHE A 11 18.49 18.05 -35.19
N HIS A 12 19.50 17.85 -36.07
CA HIS A 12 20.85 17.48 -35.65
C HIS A 12 21.45 18.55 -34.72
N ALA A 13 21.35 19.83 -35.07
CA ALA A 13 21.85 20.93 -34.23
C ALA A 13 21.17 20.97 -32.86
N TRP A 14 19.84 20.77 -32.80
CA TRP A 14 19.10 20.68 -31.55
C TRP A 14 19.53 19.48 -30.71
N TYR A 15 19.61 18.28 -31.32
CA TYR A 15 20.03 17.07 -30.64
C TYR A 15 21.42 17.21 -30.01
N MET A 16 22.36 17.82 -30.74
CA MET A 16 23.75 18.02 -30.27
C MET A 16 23.90 19.02 -29.13
N LEU A 17 22.85 19.78 -28.77
CA LEU A 17 22.88 20.64 -27.56
C LEU A 17 23.03 19.82 -26.28
N CYS A 18 22.39 18.66 -26.18
CA CYS A 18 22.37 17.77 -25.02
C CYS A 18 22.11 16.32 -25.44
N PRO A 19 22.99 15.64 -26.18
CA PRO A 19 22.67 14.38 -26.84
C PRO A 19 22.22 13.29 -25.86
N LEU A 20 22.92 13.09 -24.75
CA LEU A 20 22.56 12.08 -23.76
C LEU A 20 21.14 12.33 -23.17
N ARG A 21 20.82 13.58 -22.85
CA ARG A 21 19.51 13.91 -22.26
C ARG A 21 18.38 13.71 -23.27
N HIS A 22 18.57 14.14 -24.51
CA HIS A 22 17.61 13.93 -25.58
C HIS A 22 17.41 12.43 -25.86
N THR A 23 18.48 11.64 -25.88
CA THR A 23 18.38 10.18 -26.02
C THR A 23 17.57 9.57 -24.88
N LEU A 24 17.87 9.93 -23.63
CA LEU A 24 17.12 9.45 -22.46
C LEU A 24 15.63 9.81 -22.53
N ILE A 25 15.32 11.07 -22.91
CA ILE A 25 13.92 11.51 -23.10
C ILE A 25 13.21 10.67 -24.17
N LEU A 26 13.85 10.49 -25.33
CA LEU A 26 13.25 9.74 -26.45
C LEU A 26 13.06 8.26 -26.12
N VAL A 27 14.06 7.62 -25.52
CA VAL A 27 13.98 6.20 -25.13
C VAL A 27 12.92 6.03 -24.03
N SER A 28 12.91 6.89 -23.01
CA SER A 28 11.90 6.82 -21.96
C SER A 28 10.49 7.06 -22.50
N ALA A 29 10.31 8.04 -23.37
CA ALA A 29 9.03 8.30 -24.02
C ALA A 29 8.58 7.10 -24.87
N LEU A 30 9.49 6.45 -25.58
CA LEU A 30 9.18 5.23 -26.33
C LEU A 30 8.73 4.10 -25.40
N VAL A 31 9.47 3.85 -24.31
CA VAL A 31 9.11 2.81 -23.31
C VAL A 31 7.72 3.09 -22.72
N ILE A 32 7.48 4.33 -22.29
CA ILE A 32 6.17 4.74 -21.72
C ILE A 32 5.05 4.55 -22.77
N THR A 33 5.29 4.96 -24.03
CA THR A 33 4.31 4.78 -25.12
C THR A 33 4.01 3.29 -25.35
N ILE A 34 5.03 2.44 -25.41
CA ILE A 34 4.85 0.99 -25.55
C ILE A 34 4.04 0.46 -24.37
N HIS A 35 4.37 0.84 -23.13
CA HIS A 35 3.61 0.44 -21.96
C HIS A 35 2.14 0.85 -22.04
N LEU A 36 1.85 2.10 -22.43
CA LEU A 36 0.48 2.59 -22.60
C LEU A 36 -0.30 1.79 -23.68
N LEU A 37 0.35 1.47 -24.80
CA LEU A 37 -0.26 0.69 -25.89
C LEU A 37 -0.47 -0.78 -25.51
N THR A 38 0.35 -1.33 -24.61
CA THR A 38 0.25 -2.72 -24.17
C THR A 38 -0.71 -2.93 -22.99
N ARG A 39 -1.19 -1.88 -22.34
CA ARG A 39 -2.16 -1.98 -21.21
C ARG A 39 -3.33 -2.92 -21.49
N PRO A 40 -4.05 -2.84 -22.65
CA PRO A 40 -5.19 -3.73 -22.92
C PRO A 40 -4.78 -5.17 -23.27
N LEU A 41 -3.50 -5.45 -23.44
CA LEU A 41 -2.99 -6.76 -23.85
C LEU A 41 -2.69 -7.63 -22.63
N ARG A 42 -3.73 -8.06 -21.89
CA ARG A 42 -3.62 -8.84 -20.65
C ARG A 42 -2.62 -10.01 -20.77
N ALA A 43 -2.74 -10.84 -21.80
CA ALA A 43 -1.86 -12.00 -21.99
C ALA A 43 -0.38 -11.61 -22.10
N LEU A 44 -0.06 -10.48 -22.75
CA LEU A 44 1.29 -9.96 -22.85
C LEU A 44 1.77 -9.47 -21.47
N ASN A 45 0.93 -8.74 -20.72
CA ASN A 45 1.29 -8.26 -19.39
C ASN A 45 1.51 -9.42 -18.40
N VAL A 46 0.68 -10.47 -18.44
CA VAL A 46 0.90 -11.71 -17.68
C VAL A 46 2.24 -12.34 -18.07
N TRP A 47 2.51 -12.49 -19.36
CA TRP A 47 3.77 -13.08 -19.81
C TRP A 47 4.99 -12.25 -19.37
N LEU A 48 4.93 -10.92 -19.51
CA LEU A 48 6.01 -10.01 -19.07
C LEU A 48 6.21 -10.08 -17.56
N SER A 49 5.14 -10.04 -16.77
CA SER A 49 5.22 -10.11 -15.31
C SER A 49 5.88 -11.41 -14.83
N GLU A 50 5.51 -12.56 -15.41
CA GLU A 50 6.02 -13.87 -14.97
C GLU A 50 7.42 -14.19 -15.53
N ASN A 51 7.72 -13.81 -16.77
CA ASN A 51 8.94 -14.26 -17.45
C ASN A 51 10.05 -13.19 -17.50
N ALA A 52 9.74 -11.93 -17.24
CA ALA A 52 10.73 -10.85 -17.23
C ALA A 52 10.84 -10.17 -15.87
N VAL A 53 9.73 -9.63 -15.34
CA VAL A 53 9.76 -8.78 -14.15
C VAL A 53 9.99 -9.60 -12.88
N ARG A 54 9.25 -10.70 -12.71
CA ARG A 54 9.40 -11.56 -11.53
C ARG A 54 10.81 -12.17 -11.40
N PRO A 55 11.43 -12.72 -12.46
CA PRO A 55 12.84 -13.13 -12.40
C PRO A 55 13.80 -11.99 -12.09
N ALA A 56 13.57 -10.79 -12.66
CA ALA A 56 14.37 -9.60 -12.37
C ALA A 56 14.27 -9.20 -10.89
N HIS A 57 13.04 -9.18 -10.33
CA HIS A 57 12.84 -8.90 -8.91
C HIS A 57 13.48 -9.94 -8.00
N ARG A 58 13.40 -11.24 -8.33
CA ARG A 58 14.09 -12.30 -7.58
C ARG A 58 15.61 -12.09 -7.58
N TRP A 59 16.18 -11.72 -8.71
CA TRP A 59 17.61 -11.43 -8.80
C TRP A 59 17.98 -10.17 -8.01
N LEU A 60 17.24 -9.06 -8.17
CA LEU A 60 17.46 -7.80 -7.46
C LEU A 60 17.34 -7.97 -5.95
N SER A 61 16.28 -8.61 -5.46
CA SER A 61 16.07 -8.84 -4.03
C SER A 61 17.16 -9.71 -3.41
N THR A 62 17.64 -10.75 -4.14
CA THR A 62 18.77 -11.58 -3.69
C THR A 62 20.07 -10.79 -3.63
N LEU A 63 20.27 -9.86 -4.56
CA LEU A 63 21.44 -8.99 -4.56
C LEU A 63 21.41 -8.01 -3.38
N THR A 64 20.28 -7.35 -3.17
CA THR A 64 20.11 -6.36 -2.10
C THR A 64 20.03 -6.97 -0.72
N ALA A 65 19.59 -8.24 -0.60
CA ALA A 65 19.59 -8.98 0.67
C ALA A 65 20.99 -9.22 1.27
N ARG A 66 22.06 -9.01 0.50
CA ARG A 66 23.44 -9.15 0.98
C ARG A 66 23.85 -8.06 1.97
N VAL A 67 23.08 -6.99 2.07
CA VAL A 67 23.31 -5.88 3.01
C VAL A 67 22.14 -5.76 3.99
N PRO A 68 22.41 -5.44 5.28
CA PRO A 68 21.37 -5.44 6.32
C PRO A 68 20.49 -4.17 6.32
N PHE A 69 20.82 -3.18 5.52
CA PHE A 69 20.09 -1.92 5.44
C PHE A 69 19.32 -1.82 4.11
N SER A 70 18.36 -0.89 4.03
CA SER A 70 17.60 -0.62 2.82
C SER A 70 18.48 0.05 1.75
N VAL A 71 18.69 -0.66 0.64
CA VAL A 71 19.36 -0.09 -0.55
C VAL A 71 18.43 0.92 -1.22
N ALA A 72 17.12 0.71 -1.17
CA ALA A 72 16.12 1.66 -1.65
C ALA A 72 16.26 3.01 -0.95
N GLU A 73 16.33 3.02 0.39
CA GLU A 73 16.54 4.24 1.18
C GLU A 73 17.83 4.96 0.77
N LEU A 74 18.94 4.22 0.66
CA LEU A 74 20.21 4.77 0.24
C LEU A 74 20.13 5.40 -1.17
N LEU A 75 19.49 4.72 -2.12
CA LEU A 75 19.34 5.24 -3.49
C LEU A 75 18.47 6.49 -3.52
N ILE A 76 17.36 6.51 -2.78
CA ILE A 76 16.49 7.68 -2.66
C ILE A 76 17.25 8.85 -2.02
N ALA A 77 17.97 8.61 -0.92
CA ALA A 77 18.76 9.64 -0.25
C ALA A 77 19.85 10.22 -1.16
N LEU A 78 20.57 9.37 -1.89
CA LEU A 78 21.56 9.81 -2.87
C LEU A 78 20.91 10.58 -4.03
N LEU A 79 19.79 10.13 -4.55
CA LEU A 79 19.05 10.82 -5.60
C LEU A 79 18.64 12.22 -5.15
N VAL A 80 18.04 12.35 -3.97
CA VAL A 80 17.64 13.64 -3.39
C VAL A 80 18.86 14.53 -3.16
N PHE A 81 19.92 14.00 -2.56
CA PHE A 81 21.16 14.75 -2.33
C PHE A 81 21.74 15.30 -3.63
N PHE A 82 21.93 14.45 -4.65
CA PHE A 82 22.50 14.89 -5.92
C PHE A 82 21.54 15.82 -6.69
N LEU A 83 20.24 15.63 -6.60
CA LEU A 83 19.25 16.53 -7.21
C LEU A 83 19.31 17.93 -6.58
N VAL A 84 19.30 18.02 -5.26
CA VAL A 84 19.42 19.28 -4.52
C VAL A 84 20.75 19.96 -4.84
N PHE A 85 21.86 19.25 -4.77
CA PHE A 85 23.19 19.76 -5.13
C PHE A 85 23.23 20.29 -6.57
N TYR A 86 22.67 19.51 -7.51
CA TYR A 86 22.56 19.92 -8.91
C TYR A 86 21.75 21.20 -9.06
N LEU A 87 20.55 21.28 -8.47
CA LEU A 87 19.67 22.46 -8.56
C LEU A 87 20.33 23.71 -7.96
N LEU A 88 20.95 23.59 -6.79
CA LEU A 88 21.69 24.70 -6.17
C LEU A 88 22.87 25.14 -7.06
N SER A 89 23.62 24.20 -7.63
CA SER A 89 24.72 24.52 -8.55
C SER A 89 24.23 25.20 -9.82
N GLN A 90 23.08 24.77 -10.38
CA GLN A 90 22.49 25.41 -11.56
C GLN A 90 21.95 26.81 -11.23
N LEU A 91 21.33 26.98 -10.07
CA LEU A 91 20.85 28.30 -9.61
C LEU A 91 22.01 29.31 -9.54
N VAL A 92 23.10 28.94 -8.89
CA VAL A 92 24.32 29.78 -8.85
C VAL A 92 24.89 30.07 -10.25
N ASN A 93 24.97 29.04 -11.10
CA ASN A 93 25.51 29.16 -12.44
C ASN A 93 24.61 29.99 -13.38
N LEU A 94 23.29 29.98 -13.15
CA LEU A 94 22.32 30.72 -13.96
C LEU A 94 22.59 32.24 -13.92
N PHE A 95 22.97 32.76 -12.73
CA PHE A 95 23.23 34.20 -12.51
C PHE A 95 24.70 34.59 -12.71
N ARG A 96 25.64 33.66 -12.54
CA ARG A 96 27.09 33.95 -12.60
C ARG A 96 27.72 33.77 -13.97
N LYS A 97 27.13 32.95 -14.84
CA LYS A 97 27.75 32.55 -16.11
C LYS A 97 26.89 32.99 -17.32
N PRO A 98 27.52 33.26 -18.48
CA PRO A 98 26.79 33.67 -19.70
C PRO A 98 25.89 32.55 -20.23
N LYS A 99 25.03 32.87 -21.20
CA LYS A 99 24.12 31.94 -21.89
C LYS A 99 23.01 31.39 -20.99
N PHE A 100 22.30 32.26 -20.29
CA PHE A 100 21.18 31.98 -19.39
C PHE A 100 20.18 30.97 -19.97
N PHE A 101 19.61 31.26 -21.15
CA PHE A 101 18.59 30.40 -21.75
C PHE A 101 19.11 28.98 -22.08
N LEU A 102 20.37 28.84 -22.52
CA LEU A 102 20.95 27.53 -22.77
C LEU A 102 21.13 26.72 -21.47
N ARG A 103 21.44 27.38 -20.35
CA ARG A 103 21.56 26.73 -19.03
C ARG A 103 20.20 26.31 -18.51
N LEU A 104 19.23 27.22 -18.56
CA LEU A 104 17.84 26.92 -18.19
C LEU A 104 17.32 25.72 -18.99
N TYR A 105 17.48 25.75 -20.31
CA TYR A 105 17.13 24.62 -21.17
C TYR A 105 17.81 23.31 -20.74
N ARG A 106 19.12 23.35 -20.47
CA ARG A 106 19.87 22.16 -20.00
C ARG A 106 19.40 21.67 -18.65
N THR A 107 19.01 22.54 -17.73
CA THR A 107 18.46 22.15 -16.43
C THR A 107 17.09 21.50 -16.61
N LEU A 108 16.20 22.12 -17.36
CA LEU A 108 14.85 21.58 -17.61
C LEU A 108 14.90 20.21 -18.32
N THR A 109 15.76 20.08 -19.35
CA THR A 109 15.94 18.78 -20.04
C THR A 109 16.57 17.71 -19.15
N THR A 110 17.40 18.07 -18.15
CA THR A 110 17.92 17.11 -17.18
C THR A 110 16.81 16.60 -16.26
N LEU A 111 15.99 17.52 -15.72
CA LEU A 111 14.87 17.16 -14.85
C LEU A 111 13.85 16.31 -15.59
N LEU A 112 13.52 16.70 -16.83
CA LEU A 112 12.62 15.92 -17.68
C LEU A 112 13.17 14.52 -17.99
N ALA A 113 14.45 14.43 -18.38
CA ALA A 113 15.09 13.14 -18.65
C ALA A 113 15.09 12.24 -17.41
N LEU A 114 15.40 12.80 -16.22
CA LEU A 114 15.38 12.06 -14.96
C LEU A 114 13.97 11.55 -14.65
N GLY A 115 12.96 12.43 -14.64
CA GLY A 115 11.58 12.06 -14.32
C GLY A 115 11.04 11.00 -15.28
N LEU A 116 11.22 11.19 -16.59
CA LEU A 116 10.77 10.22 -17.59
C LEU A 116 11.52 8.88 -17.46
N SER A 117 12.82 8.89 -17.13
CA SER A 117 13.60 7.64 -16.97
C SER A 117 13.15 6.86 -15.72
N VAL A 118 12.87 7.54 -14.61
CA VAL A 118 12.31 6.91 -13.41
C VAL A 118 10.93 6.33 -13.71
N TYR A 119 10.05 7.08 -14.35
CA TYR A 119 8.72 6.60 -14.69
C TYR A 119 8.76 5.44 -15.72
N ALA A 120 9.62 5.50 -16.73
CA ALA A 120 9.82 4.41 -17.67
C ALA A 120 10.33 3.13 -16.98
N GLY A 121 11.28 3.28 -16.05
CA GLY A 121 11.76 2.18 -15.20
C GLY A 121 10.63 1.57 -14.35
N PHE A 122 9.79 2.42 -13.75
CA PHE A 122 8.59 1.97 -13.02
C PHE A 122 7.62 1.21 -13.95
N CYS A 123 7.32 1.71 -15.14
CA CYS A 123 6.48 1.01 -16.12
C CYS A 123 7.01 -0.39 -16.45
N LEU A 124 8.33 -0.54 -16.60
CA LEU A 124 8.97 -1.81 -16.93
C LEU A 124 9.00 -2.79 -15.74
N LEU A 125 9.30 -2.29 -14.54
CA LEU A 125 9.52 -3.14 -13.36
C LEU A 125 8.26 -3.37 -12.52
N TRP A 126 7.24 -2.49 -12.64
CA TRP A 126 6.05 -2.61 -11.79
C TRP A 126 4.74 -2.43 -12.57
N GLY A 127 4.67 -1.45 -13.46
CA GLY A 127 3.44 -1.08 -14.16
C GLY A 127 2.72 -2.22 -14.87
N VAL A 128 3.44 -3.24 -15.32
CA VAL A 128 2.85 -4.42 -16.00
C VAL A 128 1.96 -5.26 -15.09
N TYR A 129 2.18 -5.27 -13.77
CA TYR A 129 1.37 -6.06 -12.84
C TYR A 129 -0.06 -5.54 -12.74
N TYR A 130 -0.29 -4.23 -12.89
CA TYR A 130 -1.65 -3.65 -12.84
C TYR A 130 -2.56 -4.09 -13.99
N TYR A 131 -1.98 -4.54 -15.11
CA TYR A 131 -2.70 -4.91 -16.33
C TYR A 131 -2.61 -6.41 -16.65
N GLY A 132 -2.02 -7.19 -15.74
CA GLY A 132 -1.97 -8.65 -15.80
C GLY A 132 -3.12 -9.31 -15.04
N ASP A 133 -2.89 -10.53 -14.60
CA ASP A 133 -3.79 -11.25 -13.70
C ASP A 133 -3.55 -10.79 -12.26
N ASP A 134 -4.59 -10.31 -11.63
CA ASP A 134 -4.61 -9.95 -10.24
C ASP A 134 -4.73 -11.19 -9.32
N PHE A 135 -4.76 -10.95 -7.99
CA PHE A 135 -4.86 -12.04 -7.02
C PHE A 135 -6.16 -12.82 -7.18
N MET A 136 -7.28 -12.16 -7.37
CA MET A 136 -8.58 -12.82 -7.50
C MET A 136 -8.59 -13.80 -8.69
N VAL A 137 -8.11 -13.36 -9.83
CA VAL A 137 -8.03 -14.21 -11.04
C VAL A 137 -7.08 -15.38 -10.81
N ARG A 138 -5.90 -15.14 -10.23
CA ARG A 138 -4.87 -16.17 -10.01
C ARG A 138 -5.24 -17.20 -8.95
N SER A 139 -5.97 -16.76 -7.91
CA SER A 139 -6.41 -17.62 -6.81
C SER A 139 -7.66 -18.43 -7.13
N GLY A 140 -8.40 -18.01 -8.16
CA GLY A 140 -9.72 -18.56 -8.46
C GLY A 140 -10.79 -18.19 -7.43
N LEU A 141 -10.48 -17.26 -6.51
CA LEU A 141 -11.46 -16.73 -5.56
C LEU A 141 -12.47 -15.90 -6.33
N LYS A 142 -13.74 -16.11 -6.04
CA LYS A 142 -14.82 -15.31 -6.60
C LYS A 142 -15.12 -14.17 -5.64
N SER A 143 -15.34 -12.99 -6.17
CA SER A 143 -15.95 -11.88 -5.44
C SER A 143 -17.45 -11.94 -5.71
N GLU A 144 -18.17 -12.59 -4.84
CA GLU A 144 -19.64 -12.57 -4.86
C GLU A 144 -20.13 -11.35 -4.07
N PRO A 145 -21.33 -10.82 -4.38
CA PRO A 145 -21.93 -9.75 -3.59
C PRO A 145 -22.03 -10.14 -2.11
N VAL A 146 -21.53 -9.29 -1.23
CA VAL A 146 -21.49 -9.52 0.22
C VAL A 146 -22.75 -8.94 0.87
N SER A 147 -23.46 -9.75 1.66
CA SER A 147 -24.58 -9.26 2.46
C SER A 147 -24.11 -8.58 3.76
N ALA A 148 -24.94 -7.68 4.32
CA ALA A 148 -24.62 -7.04 5.58
C ALA A 148 -24.47 -8.06 6.73
N GLU A 149 -25.22 -9.15 6.71
CA GLU A 149 -25.13 -10.22 7.71
C GLU A 149 -23.80 -10.99 7.62
N GLN A 150 -23.29 -11.24 6.41
CA GLN A 150 -21.98 -11.85 6.21
C GLN A 150 -20.87 -10.90 6.69
N LEU A 151 -20.99 -9.63 6.35
CA LEU A 151 -20.06 -8.59 6.80
C LEU A 151 -20.03 -8.50 8.33
N GLU A 152 -21.21 -8.47 8.99
CA GLU A 152 -21.31 -8.46 10.45
C GLU A 152 -20.63 -9.69 11.08
N ARG A 153 -20.92 -10.90 10.57
CA ARG A 153 -20.30 -12.14 11.09
C ARG A 153 -18.78 -12.14 11.00
N VAL A 154 -18.24 -11.77 9.83
CA VAL A 154 -16.78 -11.77 9.63
C VAL A 154 -16.12 -10.65 10.45
N THR A 155 -16.77 -9.48 10.59
CA THR A 155 -16.30 -8.40 11.46
C THR A 155 -16.24 -8.86 12.92
N ALA A 156 -17.28 -9.52 13.41
CA ALA A 156 -17.33 -10.08 14.77
C ALA A 156 -16.24 -11.13 15.00
N TYR A 157 -15.98 -11.99 14.01
CA TYR A 157 -14.91 -12.97 14.07
C TYR A 157 -13.54 -12.31 14.26
N PHE A 158 -13.20 -11.28 13.47
CA PHE A 158 -11.91 -10.59 13.59
C PHE A 158 -11.82 -9.76 14.88
N ALA A 159 -12.90 -9.21 15.37
CA ALA A 159 -12.95 -8.56 16.70
C ALA A 159 -12.64 -9.57 17.82
N ALA A 160 -13.27 -10.75 17.78
CA ALA A 160 -13.02 -11.81 18.75
C ALA A 160 -11.56 -12.33 18.66
N LEU A 161 -11.02 -12.48 17.46
CA LEU A 161 -9.66 -12.91 17.23
C LEU A 161 -8.64 -11.86 17.75
N ALA A 162 -8.89 -10.57 17.52
CA ALA A 162 -8.10 -9.48 18.10
C ALA A 162 -8.12 -9.52 19.63
N ASN A 163 -9.28 -9.70 20.24
CA ASN A 163 -9.41 -9.85 21.70
C ASN A 163 -8.59 -11.04 22.22
N GLU A 164 -8.70 -12.20 21.57
CA GLU A 164 -7.99 -13.42 21.97
C GLU A 164 -6.46 -13.22 21.89
N TYR A 165 -5.96 -12.67 20.79
CA TYR A 165 -4.52 -12.54 20.58
C TYR A 165 -3.91 -11.31 21.27
N SER A 166 -4.71 -10.33 21.70
CA SER A 166 -4.24 -9.18 22.47
C SER A 166 -3.51 -9.58 23.76
N GLY A 167 -3.92 -10.69 24.40
CA GLY A 167 -3.27 -11.25 25.58
C GLY A 167 -2.09 -12.18 25.29
N ARG A 168 -1.79 -12.45 24.01
CA ARG A 168 -0.70 -13.33 23.57
C ARG A 168 0.51 -12.58 23.05
N VAL A 169 0.43 -11.25 22.97
CA VAL A 169 1.52 -10.36 22.53
C VAL A 169 2.06 -9.56 23.72
N PRO A 170 3.35 -9.19 23.68
CA PRO A 170 3.95 -8.33 24.70
C PRO A 170 3.25 -6.97 24.78
N ARG A 171 3.14 -6.44 26.01
CA ARG A 171 2.55 -5.13 26.29
C ARG A 171 3.44 -4.30 27.17
N ASP A 172 3.40 -2.98 27.00
CA ASP A 172 4.09 -2.03 27.85
C ASP A 172 3.32 -1.78 29.17
N GLU A 173 3.85 -0.88 30.00
CA GLU A 173 3.25 -0.47 31.27
C GLU A 173 1.87 0.22 31.13
N ASN A 174 1.56 0.74 29.96
CA ASN A 174 0.28 1.37 29.62
C ASN A 174 -0.72 0.39 29.00
N GLY A 175 -0.35 -0.89 28.90
CA GLY A 175 -1.16 -1.93 28.28
C GLY A 175 -1.18 -1.88 26.75
N VAL A 176 -0.34 -1.07 26.11
CA VAL A 176 -0.21 -0.98 24.65
C VAL A 176 0.72 -2.06 24.12
N CYS A 177 0.44 -2.57 22.94
CA CYS A 177 1.28 -3.57 22.25
C CYS A 177 2.73 -3.11 22.15
N ALA A 178 3.65 -3.97 22.57
CA ALA A 178 5.09 -3.72 22.58
C ALA A 178 5.86 -4.82 21.85
N CYS A 179 5.34 -5.28 20.70
CA CYS A 179 5.98 -6.29 19.87
C CYS A 179 7.37 -5.83 19.39
N ASP A 180 8.34 -6.72 19.48
CA ASP A 180 9.69 -6.46 18.98
C ASP A 180 9.73 -6.49 17.45
N ARG A 181 9.96 -5.31 16.85
CA ARG A 181 10.05 -5.13 15.42
C ARG A 181 11.20 -5.93 14.79
N GLY A 182 12.33 -6.05 15.50
CA GLY A 182 13.45 -6.87 15.03
C GLY A 182 13.07 -8.33 14.91
N ALA A 183 12.44 -8.89 15.95
CA ALA A 183 11.97 -10.29 15.93
C ALA A 183 10.91 -10.53 14.84
N ILE A 184 10.03 -9.55 14.56
CA ILE A 184 9.07 -9.62 13.45
C ILE A 184 9.81 -9.66 12.11
N LEU A 185 10.79 -8.76 11.89
CA LEU A 185 11.58 -8.74 10.66
C LEU A 185 12.37 -10.03 10.46
N ASP A 186 12.99 -10.57 11.51
CA ASP A 186 13.78 -11.81 11.45
C ASP A 186 12.93 -13.04 11.06
N ARG A 187 11.64 -13.06 11.44
CA ARG A 187 10.69 -14.11 11.07
C ARG A 187 10.03 -13.92 9.70
N SER A 188 10.08 -12.73 9.16
CA SER A 188 9.37 -12.36 7.93
C SER A 188 9.73 -13.19 6.70
N PRO A 189 10.94 -13.77 6.53
CA PRO A 189 11.24 -14.68 5.43
C PRO A 189 10.31 -15.90 5.33
N GLU A 190 9.85 -16.41 6.49
CA GLU A 190 9.04 -17.63 6.55
C GLU A 190 7.53 -17.38 6.47
N LEU A 191 7.12 -16.12 6.58
CA LEU A 191 5.73 -15.70 6.74
C LEU A 191 4.79 -16.29 5.67
N TYR A 192 5.23 -16.33 4.44
CA TYR A 192 4.40 -16.78 3.31
C TYR A 192 4.39 -18.29 3.06
N ARG A 193 5.23 -19.09 3.74
CA ARG A 193 5.35 -20.53 3.49
C ARG A 193 4.02 -21.28 3.57
N ALA A 194 3.19 -20.96 4.56
CA ALA A 194 1.88 -21.60 4.71
C ALA A 194 0.86 -21.09 3.69
N ALA A 195 0.88 -19.80 3.33
CA ALA A 195 0.03 -19.22 2.31
C ALA A 195 0.33 -19.80 0.92
N VAL A 196 1.59 -20.01 0.59
CA VAL A 196 2.05 -20.62 -0.68
C VAL A 196 1.49 -22.02 -0.88
N ARG A 197 1.28 -22.80 0.18
CA ARG A 197 0.65 -24.14 0.06
C ARG A 197 -0.78 -24.07 -0.49
N SER A 198 -1.51 -23.02 -0.15
CA SER A 198 -2.88 -22.78 -0.65
C SER A 198 -2.89 -22.04 -1.98
N PHE A 199 -1.93 -21.15 -2.18
CA PHE A 199 -1.81 -20.29 -3.34
C PHE A 199 -0.37 -20.30 -3.88
N PRO A 200 0.02 -21.32 -4.67
CA PRO A 200 1.41 -21.55 -5.09
C PRO A 200 2.04 -20.38 -5.85
N TRP A 201 1.24 -19.55 -6.52
CA TRP A 201 1.77 -18.41 -7.26
C TRP A 201 2.27 -17.28 -6.34
N LEU A 202 1.89 -17.26 -5.03
CA LEU A 202 2.49 -16.39 -4.01
C LEU A 202 3.95 -16.79 -3.68
N GLU A 203 4.48 -17.86 -4.29
CA GLU A 203 5.88 -18.21 -4.14
C GLU A 203 6.78 -17.04 -4.50
N GLY A 204 7.69 -16.70 -3.62
CA GLY A 204 8.60 -15.57 -3.77
C GLY A 204 9.90 -15.79 -3.00
N PRO A 205 10.81 -14.81 -3.02
CA PRO A 205 12.03 -14.91 -2.23
C PRO A 205 11.69 -14.95 -0.73
N GLU A 206 12.32 -15.88 -0.02
CA GLU A 206 12.26 -15.94 1.45
C GLU A 206 13.32 -15.00 2.03
N LEU A 207 13.10 -13.71 1.88
CA LEU A 207 13.99 -12.65 2.32
C LEU A 207 13.29 -11.74 3.31
N PRO A 208 14.01 -11.17 4.30
CA PRO A 208 13.41 -10.29 5.28
C PRO A 208 12.97 -8.96 4.65
N ALA A 209 11.87 -8.41 5.13
CA ALA A 209 11.59 -7.00 4.95
C ALA A 209 12.65 -6.16 5.68
N LYS A 210 12.89 -4.93 5.23
CA LYS A 210 13.93 -4.06 5.77
C LYS A 210 13.35 -2.83 6.44
N GLY A 211 13.85 -2.53 7.63
CA GLY A 211 13.51 -1.30 8.33
C GLY A 211 14.19 -0.09 7.69
N ILE A 212 13.47 1.01 7.58
CA ILE A 212 13.97 2.31 7.14
C ILE A 212 14.58 3.07 8.31
N LEU A 213 15.78 3.61 8.15
CA LEU A 213 16.46 4.42 9.19
C LEU A 213 15.79 5.78 9.37
N CYS A 214 15.36 6.40 8.27
CA CYS A 214 14.63 7.67 8.28
C CYS A 214 13.11 7.48 8.45
N SER A 215 12.68 6.50 9.24
CA SER A 215 11.28 6.12 9.45
C SER A 215 10.39 7.29 9.82
N ARG A 216 10.86 8.20 10.70
CA ARG A 216 10.09 9.38 11.08
C ARG A 216 9.77 10.32 9.91
N VAL A 217 10.63 10.37 8.89
CA VAL A 217 10.36 11.13 7.66
C VAL A 217 9.23 10.46 6.87
N MET A 218 9.17 9.11 6.85
CA MET A 218 8.06 8.38 6.24
C MET A 218 6.73 8.70 6.92
N SER A 219 6.71 8.81 8.26
CA SER A 219 5.49 9.14 9.01
C SER A 219 4.90 10.50 8.61
N TYR A 220 5.73 11.50 8.26
CA TYR A 220 5.24 12.77 7.70
C TYR A 220 4.59 12.63 6.31
N THR A 221 4.84 11.55 5.62
CA THR A 221 4.25 11.26 4.30
C THR A 221 3.14 10.21 4.37
N ASP A 222 2.76 9.78 5.59
CA ASP A 222 1.68 8.84 5.86
C ASP A 222 1.95 7.40 5.35
N PHE A 223 3.21 7.04 5.18
CA PHE A 223 3.58 5.69 4.75
C PHE A 223 4.03 4.81 5.91
N THR A 224 3.40 3.64 6.03
CA THR A 224 3.81 2.57 6.96
C THR A 224 4.88 1.66 6.38
N GLY A 225 4.91 1.51 5.05
CA GLY A 225 5.87 0.73 4.29
C GLY A 225 5.84 1.09 2.81
N PHE A 226 6.73 0.51 2.04
CA PHE A 226 6.69 0.54 0.57
C PHE A 226 7.55 -0.56 -0.05
N PHE A 227 7.06 -1.16 -1.11
CA PHE A 227 7.87 -1.98 -2.00
C PHE A 227 8.58 -1.11 -3.03
N PHE A 228 9.89 -1.27 -3.18
CA PHE A 228 10.66 -0.49 -4.14
C PHE A 228 11.08 -1.34 -5.35
N PRO A 229 10.43 -1.20 -6.51
CA PRO A 229 10.64 -2.09 -7.66
C PRO A 229 12.06 -2.10 -8.21
N PHE A 230 12.82 -0.99 -8.06
CA PHE A 230 14.17 -0.87 -8.59
C PHE A 230 15.23 -1.68 -7.81
N THR A 231 14.91 -2.05 -6.58
CA THR A 231 15.75 -2.91 -5.72
C THR A 231 15.05 -4.20 -5.32
N ALA A 232 13.76 -4.28 -5.59
CA ALA A 232 12.84 -5.35 -5.19
C ALA A 232 12.84 -5.61 -3.67
N GLU A 233 12.97 -4.55 -2.88
CA GLU A 233 12.97 -4.58 -1.42
C GLU A 233 11.59 -4.21 -0.88
N ALA A 234 11.12 -4.98 0.09
CA ALA A 234 10.03 -4.63 0.98
C ALA A 234 10.61 -3.80 2.14
N ASN A 235 10.16 -2.56 2.28
CA ASN A 235 10.69 -1.59 3.25
C ASN A 235 9.58 -1.17 4.21
N VAL A 236 9.89 -1.04 5.50
CA VAL A 236 8.90 -0.73 6.53
C VAL A 236 9.37 0.37 7.45
N ASN A 237 8.42 1.18 7.89
CA ASN A 237 8.60 2.26 8.83
C ASN A 237 8.78 1.72 10.25
N LEU A 238 10.01 1.82 10.81
CA LEU A 238 10.31 1.37 12.17
C LEU A 238 9.73 2.27 13.26
N ASP A 239 9.23 3.46 12.93
CA ASP A 239 8.64 4.40 13.90
C ASP A 239 7.13 4.15 14.08
N SER A 240 6.48 3.43 13.16
CA SER A 240 5.05 3.15 13.20
C SER A 240 4.63 2.31 14.42
N PRO A 241 3.35 2.39 14.87
CA PRO A 241 2.85 1.66 16.02
C PRO A 241 3.08 0.15 15.94
N PRO A 242 3.53 -0.51 17.02
CA PRO A 242 3.89 -1.93 17.00
C PRO A 242 2.72 -2.86 16.70
N ALA A 243 1.49 -2.46 17.04
CA ALA A 243 0.30 -3.31 16.86
C ALA A 243 0.01 -3.65 15.39
N PHE A 244 0.27 -2.72 14.47
CA PHE A 244 0.05 -2.89 13.03
C PHE A 244 1.33 -3.28 12.26
N PHE A 245 2.49 -3.28 12.91
CA PHE A 245 3.77 -3.45 12.24
C PHE A 245 3.90 -4.78 11.50
N ALA A 246 3.44 -5.89 12.09
CA ALA A 246 3.55 -7.21 11.47
C ALA A 246 2.67 -7.37 10.22
N SER A 247 1.47 -6.77 10.21
CA SER A 247 0.61 -6.75 9.01
C SER A 247 1.18 -5.86 7.91
N THR A 248 1.83 -4.74 8.28
CA THR A 248 2.57 -3.90 7.31
C THR A 248 3.72 -4.69 6.66
N VAL A 249 4.52 -5.42 7.45
CA VAL A 249 5.57 -6.30 6.91
C VAL A 249 4.98 -7.30 5.92
N ALA A 250 3.84 -7.92 6.27
CA ALA A 250 3.17 -8.87 5.39
C ALA A 250 2.68 -8.21 4.09
N HIS A 251 2.14 -7.02 4.17
CA HIS A 251 1.66 -6.23 3.03
C HIS A 251 2.80 -5.92 2.04
N GLU A 252 3.93 -5.41 2.52
CA GLU A 252 5.08 -5.11 1.65
C GLU A 252 5.68 -6.38 1.03
N LEU A 253 5.63 -7.50 1.75
CA LEU A 253 6.03 -8.78 1.20
C LEU A 253 5.01 -9.35 0.19
N ALA A 254 3.72 -8.95 0.23
CA ALA A 254 2.77 -9.26 -0.83
C ALA A 254 3.16 -8.55 -2.13
N HIS A 255 3.49 -7.26 -2.06
CA HIS A 255 4.01 -6.53 -3.21
C HIS A 255 5.28 -7.16 -3.78
N GLN A 256 6.22 -7.61 -2.94
CA GLN A 256 7.43 -8.30 -3.40
C GLN A 256 7.10 -9.60 -4.17
N ARG A 257 5.93 -10.18 -3.96
CA ARG A 257 5.41 -11.37 -4.65
C ARG A 257 4.58 -11.04 -5.90
N GLY A 258 4.47 -9.75 -6.25
CA GLY A 258 3.78 -9.28 -7.45
C GLY A 258 2.28 -9.02 -7.25
N VAL A 259 1.80 -8.93 -6.01
CA VAL A 259 0.46 -8.42 -5.70
C VAL A 259 0.51 -6.89 -5.81
N ALA A 260 0.01 -6.32 -6.90
CA ALA A 260 0.18 -4.89 -7.17
C ALA A 260 -0.95 -4.02 -6.61
N LYS A 261 -2.16 -4.57 -6.49
CA LYS A 261 -3.31 -3.84 -6.00
C LYS A 261 -3.31 -3.79 -4.48
N GLU A 262 -3.41 -2.58 -3.91
CA GLU A 262 -3.37 -2.34 -2.46
C GLU A 262 -4.40 -3.17 -1.69
N GLN A 263 -5.65 -3.17 -2.18
CA GLN A 263 -6.74 -3.91 -1.56
C GLN A 263 -6.49 -5.43 -1.52
N GLU A 264 -5.87 -5.97 -2.56
CA GLU A 264 -5.48 -7.38 -2.59
C GLU A 264 -4.26 -7.65 -1.70
N ALA A 265 -3.30 -6.70 -1.63
CA ALA A 265 -2.13 -6.80 -0.76
C ALA A 265 -2.56 -6.83 0.72
N ASN A 266 -3.55 -6.02 1.12
CA ASN A 266 -4.15 -6.06 2.46
C ASN A 266 -4.78 -7.43 2.76
N PHE A 267 -5.60 -7.98 1.85
CA PHE A 267 -6.17 -9.31 2.01
C PHE A 267 -5.08 -10.39 2.13
N VAL A 268 -4.09 -10.36 1.24
CA VAL A 268 -2.99 -11.34 1.21
C VAL A 268 -2.12 -11.23 2.47
N ALA A 269 -1.94 -10.02 3.00
CA ALA A 269 -1.26 -9.82 4.28
C ALA A 269 -2.01 -10.49 5.43
N VAL A 270 -3.32 -10.27 5.54
CA VAL A 270 -4.16 -10.95 6.54
C VAL A 270 -4.07 -12.47 6.40
N LEU A 271 -4.22 -12.98 5.18
CA LEU A 271 -4.12 -14.41 4.88
C LEU A 271 -2.77 -15.01 5.33
N ALA A 272 -1.66 -14.39 4.97
CA ALA A 272 -0.33 -14.87 5.30
C ALA A 272 -0.07 -14.84 6.81
N CYS A 273 -0.44 -13.75 7.48
CA CYS A 273 -0.30 -13.58 8.92
C CYS A 273 -1.10 -14.63 9.70
N LEU A 274 -2.38 -14.85 9.36
CA LEU A 274 -3.20 -15.86 10.04
C LEU A 274 -2.66 -17.27 9.84
N LYS A 275 -2.13 -17.59 8.66
CA LYS A 275 -1.53 -18.89 8.36
C LYS A 275 -0.14 -19.08 8.98
N SER A 276 0.51 -18.03 9.48
CA SER A 276 1.86 -18.13 10.07
C SER A 276 1.87 -18.86 11.41
N GLY A 277 0.78 -18.80 12.17
CA GLY A 277 0.68 -19.35 13.52
C GLY A 277 1.39 -18.52 14.60
N ALA A 278 2.06 -17.40 14.24
CA ALA A 278 2.78 -16.55 15.18
C ALA A 278 1.84 -15.48 15.77
N PRO A 279 1.77 -15.34 17.12
CA PRO A 279 0.81 -14.46 17.77
C PRO A 279 0.88 -13.01 17.34
N GLU A 280 2.08 -12.44 17.18
CA GLU A 280 2.29 -11.06 16.75
C GLU A 280 1.76 -10.78 15.34
N TYR A 281 1.90 -11.74 14.43
CA TYR A 281 1.35 -11.65 13.07
C TYR A 281 -0.16 -11.80 13.07
N ILE A 282 -0.71 -12.79 13.81
CA ILE A 282 -2.15 -13.02 13.89
C ILE A 282 -2.85 -11.81 14.52
N TYR A 283 -2.29 -11.25 15.61
CA TYR A 283 -2.84 -10.07 16.27
C TYR A 283 -2.89 -8.88 15.32
N SER A 284 -1.76 -8.53 14.72
CA SER A 284 -1.65 -7.41 13.79
C SER A 284 -2.61 -7.53 12.59
N ALA A 285 -2.73 -8.74 12.03
CA ALA A 285 -3.67 -9.02 10.94
C ALA A 285 -5.13 -8.94 11.36
N SER A 286 -5.44 -9.34 12.61
CA SER A 286 -6.80 -9.22 13.15
C SER A 286 -7.21 -7.76 13.29
N LEU A 287 -6.30 -6.89 13.71
CA LEU A 287 -6.53 -5.45 13.77
C LEU A 287 -6.72 -4.85 12.37
N LEU A 288 -5.86 -5.20 11.41
CA LEU A 288 -5.97 -4.75 10.02
C LEU A 288 -7.30 -5.16 9.39
N ALA A 289 -7.67 -6.44 9.51
CA ALA A 289 -8.93 -6.95 8.98
C ALA A 289 -10.14 -6.29 9.66
N TYR A 290 -10.13 -6.17 11.00
CA TYR A 290 -11.19 -5.48 11.74
C TYR A 290 -11.33 -4.01 11.31
N THR A 291 -10.23 -3.32 11.03
CA THR A 291 -10.25 -1.93 10.54
C THR A 291 -10.99 -1.83 9.20
N HIS A 292 -10.65 -2.65 8.21
CA HIS A 292 -11.32 -2.63 6.90
C HIS A 292 -12.79 -3.04 6.99
N LEU A 293 -13.07 -4.15 7.68
CA LEU A 293 -14.42 -4.69 7.84
C LEU A 293 -15.31 -3.77 8.69
N GLY A 294 -14.76 -3.24 9.81
CA GLY A 294 -15.48 -2.34 10.71
C GLY A 294 -15.86 -1.03 10.03
N ASN A 295 -14.95 -0.44 9.23
CA ASN A 295 -15.26 0.76 8.45
C ASN A 295 -16.35 0.51 7.40
N ALA A 296 -16.35 -0.66 6.76
CA ALA A 296 -17.40 -1.04 5.84
C ALA A 296 -18.74 -1.28 6.56
N LEU A 297 -18.71 -1.97 7.69
CA LEU A 297 -19.89 -2.25 8.50
C LEU A 297 -20.48 -0.97 9.08
N TYR A 298 -19.67 -0.03 9.58
CA TYR A 298 -20.13 1.27 10.07
C TYR A 298 -20.93 2.04 9.02
N ARG A 299 -20.50 2.02 7.76
CA ARG A 299 -21.21 2.66 6.64
C ARG A 299 -22.49 1.92 6.25
N ALA A 300 -22.51 0.59 6.39
CA ALA A 300 -23.66 -0.24 6.01
C ALA A 300 -24.70 -0.35 7.12
N ASP A 301 -24.26 -0.57 8.36
CA ASP A 301 -25.08 -0.71 9.57
C ASP A 301 -24.28 -0.27 10.80
N SER A 302 -24.40 1.01 11.18
CA SER A 302 -23.69 1.58 12.32
C SER A 302 -24.08 0.92 13.65
N ALA A 303 -25.33 0.48 13.80
CA ALA A 303 -25.78 -0.19 15.02
C ALA A 303 -25.16 -1.59 15.19
N ALA A 304 -24.99 -2.33 14.09
CA ALA A 304 -24.25 -3.59 14.09
C ALA A 304 -22.77 -3.35 14.46
N TRP A 305 -22.16 -2.32 13.86
CA TRP A 305 -20.80 -1.94 14.20
C TRP A 305 -20.63 -1.58 15.67
N GLU A 306 -21.53 -0.76 16.27
CA GLU A 306 -21.50 -0.39 17.69
C GLU A 306 -21.56 -1.61 18.61
N ARG A 307 -22.43 -2.59 18.29
CA ARG A 307 -22.51 -3.85 19.05
C ARG A 307 -21.18 -4.59 19.05
N ILE A 308 -20.52 -4.69 17.90
CA ILE A 308 -19.24 -5.39 17.78
C ILE A 308 -18.11 -4.57 18.44
N ALA A 309 -18.06 -3.27 18.21
CA ALA A 309 -17.05 -2.39 18.83
C ALA A 309 -17.13 -2.42 20.37
N ALA A 310 -18.33 -2.58 20.94
CA ALA A 310 -18.51 -2.75 22.38
C ALA A 310 -17.87 -4.04 22.93
N THR A 311 -17.65 -5.06 22.11
CA THR A 311 -17.00 -6.33 22.52
C THR A 311 -15.49 -6.25 22.59
N LEU A 312 -14.87 -5.22 22.01
CA LEU A 312 -13.42 -5.07 22.06
C LEU A 312 -12.94 -4.87 23.52
N ASN A 313 -11.91 -5.59 23.91
CA ASN A 313 -11.32 -5.46 25.23
C ASN A 313 -10.43 -4.20 25.35
N ASP A 314 -10.04 -3.87 26.57
CA ASP A 314 -9.27 -2.65 26.86
C ASP A 314 -7.90 -2.63 26.16
N ALA A 315 -7.26 -3.79 25.99
CA ALA A 315 -5.99 -3.91 25.33
C ALA A 315 -6.07 -3.54 23.82
N VAL A 316 -7.09 -4.05 23.14
CA VAL A 316 -7.34 -3.71 21.72
C VAL A 316 -7.71 -2.23 21.57
N ARG A 317 -8.55 -1.70 22.47
CA ARG A 317 -8.91 -0.27 22.48
C ARG A 317 -7.70 0.62 22.72
N ALA A 318 -6.79 0.23 23.64
CA ALA A 318 -5.55 0.95 23.90
C ALA A 318 -4.65 1.00 22.67
N ASP A 319 -4.55 -0.10 21.91
CA ASP A 319 -3.74 -0.14 20.70
C ASP A 319 -4.30 0.76 19.58
N PHE A 320 -5.63 0.77 19.37
CA PHE A 320 -6.26 1.72 18.45
C PHE A 320 -6.10 3.18 18.88
N ALA A 321 -6.20 3.46 20.19
CA ALA A 321 -5.97 4.81 20.71
C ALA A 321 -4.52 5.26 20.54
N ALA A 322 -3.56 4.37 20.77
CA ALA A 322 -2.13 4.64 20.58
C ALA A 322 -1.81 4.89 19.10
N ASP A 323 -2.40 4.11 18.19
CA ASP A 323 -2.23 4.27 16.76
C ASP A 323 -2.77 5.64 16.30
N ARG A 324 -4.02 5.99 16.64
CA ARG A 324 -4.57 7.32 16.33
C ARG A 324 -3.72 8.46 16.89
N SER A 325 -3.30 8.34 18.15
CA SER A 325 -2.45 9.35 18.79
C SER A 325 -1.10 9.51 18.11
N TYR A 326 -0.55 8.41 17.59
CA TYR A 326 0.69 8.45 16.83
C TYR A 326 0.51 9.21 15.52
N TRP A 327 -0.48 8.84 14.69
CA TRP A 327 -0.69 9.43 13.38
C TRP A 327 -1.16 10.89 13.45
N ALA A 328 -1.96 11.26 14.45
CA ALA A 328 -2.38 12.65 14.68
C ALA A 328 -1.20 13.65 14.80
N GLN A 329 0.00 13.20 15.18
CA GLN A 329 1.20 14.04 15.24
C GLN A 329 1.71 14.47 13.85
N PHE A 330 1.30 13.78 12.80
CA PHE A 330 1.78 13.94 11.43
C PHE A 330 0.75 14.57 10.49
N GLU A 331 -0.43 14.96 11.00
CA GLU A 331 -1.45 15.71 10.25
C GLU A 331 -0.91 17.08 9.86
N THR A 332 -0.25 17.14 8.72
CA THR A 332 0.45 18.32 8.21
C THR A 332 0.13 18.55 6.73
N PRO A 333 0.37 19.76 6.19
CA PRO A 333 0.26 19.99 4.75
C PRO A 333 1.13 19.04 3.90
N VAL A 334 2.23 18.52 4.46
CA VAL A 334 3.08 17.53 3.76
C VAL A 334 2.32 16.24 3.56
N GLN A 335 1.66 15.72 4.59
CA GLN A 335 0.79 14.55 4.51
C GLN A 335 -0.32 14.74 3.47
N THR A 336 -1.05 15.86 3.52
CA THR A 336 -2.12 16.16 2.56
C THR A 336 -1.62 16.13 1.10
N VAL A 337 -0.45 16.75 0.84
CA VAL A 337 0.15 16.71 -0.50
C VAL A 337 0.57 15.29 -0.89
N SER A 338 1.17 14.54 0.04
CA SER A 338 1.59 13.14 -0.18
C SER A 338 0.38 12.29 -0.57
N ASN A 339 -0.70 12.34 0.20
CA ASN A 339 -1.92 11.57 -0.03
C ASN A 339 -2.57 11.95 -1.37
N THR A 340 -2.68 13.25 -1.68
CA THR A 340 -3.22 13.71 -2.97
C THR A 340 -2.42 13.18 -4.17
N VAL A 341 -1.08 13.18 -4.08
CA VAL A 341 -0.21 12.64 -5.13
C VAL A 341 -0.38 11.13 -5.27
N TYR A 342 -0.42 10.41 -4.14
CA TYR A 342 -0.57 8.96 -4.12
C TYR A 342 -1.93 8.52 -4.66
N GLU A 343 -3.03 9.16 -4.24
CA GLU A 343 -4.36 8.92 -4.80
C GLU A 343 -4.42 9.17 -6.31
N GLY A 344 -3.85 10.29 -6.77
CA GLY A 344 -3.75 10.58 -8.20
C GLY A 344 -3.01 9.47 -8.95
N PHE A 345 -1.97 8.92 -8.34
CA PHE A 345 -1.23 7.78 -8.87
C PHE A 345 -2.11 6.53 -8.94
N LEU A 346 -2.79 6.12 -7.85
CA LEU A 346 -3.67 4.96 -7.82
C LEU A 346 -4.80 5.07 -8.84
N LYS A 347 -5.47 6.23 -8.91
CA LYS A 347 -6.53 6.52 -9.91
C LYS A 347 -6.02 6.37 -11.35
N SER A 348 -4.75 6.69 -11.64
CA SER A 348 -4.15 6.56 -12.96
C SER A 348 -3.94 5.10 -13.42
N TYR A 349 -3.97 4.15 -12.47
CA TYR A 349 -3.85 2.72 -12.72
C TYR A 349 -5.18 1.96 -12.61
N ASP A 350 -6.31 2.69 -12.73
CA ASP A 350 -7.67 2.16 -12.94
C ASP A 350 -8.17 1.21 -11.85
N GLN A 351 -7.97 1.58 -10.59
CA GLN A 351 -8.49 0.83 -9.44
C GLN A 351 -9.95 1.22 -9.15
N GLN A 352 -10.84 1.06 -10.14
CA GLN A 352 -12.26 1.35 -9.98
C GLN A 352 -12.99 0.17 -9.35
N LEU A 353 -13.71 0.44 -8.24
CA LEU A 353 -14.57 -0.51 -7.57
C LEU A 353 -15.98 -0.42 -8.16
N GLY A 354 -16.63 -1.58 -8.41
CA GLY A 354 -18.02 -1.62 -8.87
C GLY A 354 -19.01 -1.08 -7.81
N LEU A 355 -20.15 -0.59 -8.27
CA LEU A 355 -21.22 0.09 -7.48
C LEU A 355 -21.83 -0.73 -6.31
N GLN A 356 -21.49 -2.02 -6.14
CA GLN A 356 -22.03 -2.91 -5.09
C GLN A 356 -20.92 -3.51 -4.19
N SER A 357 -19.71 -2.95 -4.20
CA SER A 357 -18.57 -3.46 -3.46
C SER A 357 -18.34 -2.63 -2.18
N TYR A 358 -18.14 -3.30 -1.06
CA TYR A 358 -17.64 -2.67 0.17
C TYR A 358 -16.13 -2.32 0.09
N GLY A 359 -15.48 -2.66 -1.03
CA GLY A 359 -14.05 -2.57 -1.27
C GLY A 359 -13.44 -3.94 -1.51
N ALA A 360 -12.51 -4.07 -2.48
CA ALA A 360 -11.99 -5.37 -2.88
C ALA A 360 -11.36 -6.16 -1.72
N CYS A 361 -10.73 -5.48 -0.75
CA CYS A 361 -10.20 -6.14 0.45
C CYS A 361 -11.33 -6.74 1.30
N VAL A 362 -12.39 -5.96 1.56
CA VAL A 362 -13.55 -6.39 2.36
C VAL A 362 -14.25 -7.56 1.70
N ASP A 363 -14.53 -7.45 0.40
CA ASP A 363 -15.20 -8.51 -0.36
C ASP A 363 -14.37 -9.81 -0.34
N LEU A 364 -13.05 -9.72 -0.50
CA LEU A 364 -12.16 -10.87 -0.40
C LEU A 364 -12.14 -11.47 1.00
N LEU A 365 -12.07 -10.63 2.05
CA LEU A 365 -12.11 -11.09 3.44
C LEU A 365 -13.41 -11.82 3.74
N VAL A 366 -14.55 -11.23 3.37
CA VAL A 366 -15.86 -11.83 3.65
C VAL A 366 -16.05 -13.12 2.84
N ASN A 367 -15.81 -13.10 1.53
CA ASN A 367 -15.99 -14.29 0.70
C ASN A 367 -15.06 -15.45 1.10
N TYR A 368 -13.85 -15.16 1.60
CA TYR A 368 -12.91 -16.20 2.01
C TYR A 368 -13.19 -16.72 3.42
N TYR A 369 -13.50 -15.83 4.39
CA TYR A 369 -13.60 -16.22 5.79
C TYR A 369 -15.03 -16.59 6.22
N ASP A 370 -16.10 -16.02 5.63
CA ASP A 370 -17.48 -16.32 6.03
C ASP A 370 -17.80 -17.85 6.06
N PRO A 371 -17.39 -18.65 5.08
CA PRO A 371 -17.58 -20.11 5.14
C PRO A 371 -16.76 -20.82 6.21
N LEU A 372 -15.70 -20.18 6.74
CA LEU A 372 -14.78 -20.73 7.72
C LEU A 372 -15.12 -20.28 9.15
N VAL A 373 -15.94 -19.24 9.30
CA VAL A 373 -16.35 -18.74 10.62
C VAL A 373 -17.43 -19.66 11.19
N PRO A 374 -17.20 -20.26 12.36
CA PRO A 374 -18.28 -21.00 13.06
C PRO A 374 -19.47 -20.07 13.29
N ASP A 375 -20.67 -20.62 13.25
CA ASP A 375 -21.91 -19.87 13.49
C ASP A 375 -21.86 -19.26 14.90
N LEU A 376 -21.41 -18.01 15.01
CA LEU A 376 -21.27 -17.26 16.27
C LEU A 376 -22.63 -16.69 16.73
N ARG A 377 -23.74 -17.14 16.16
CA ARG A 377 -25.06 -16.78 16.66
C ARG A 377 -25.17 -17.30 18.09
N PRO A 378 -25.48 -16.44 19.08
CA PRO A 378 -25.89 -16.94 20.38
C PRO A 378 -27.08 -17.88 20.15
N ALA A 379 -27.03 -19.08 20.71
CA ALA A 379 -28.13 -20.03 20.63
C ALA A 379 -29.39 -19.28 20.98
N ALA A 380 -30.34 -19.24 20.04
CA ALA A 380 -31.61 -18.58 20.26
C ALA A 380 -32.32 -19.25 21.45
N GLY A 381 -32.15 -18.73 22.67
CA GLY A 381 -32.75 -19.34 23.86
C GLY A 381 -32.23 -18.89 25.21
N GLU A 382 -31.38 -17.89 25.35
CA GLU A 382 -31.18 -17.30 26.67
C GLU A 382 -31.72 -15.85 26.70
N SER A 383 -32.89 -15.73 27.33
CA SER A 383 -33.68 -14.51 27.47
C SER A 383 -32.82 -13.37 28.04
N ALA A 384 -32.85 -12.25 27.33
CA ALA A 384 -32.52 -10.94 27.87
C ALA A 384 -33.49 -10.57 28.99
N SER A 385 -33.19 -10.99 30.21
CA SER A 385 -33.88 -10.58 31.44
C SER A 385 -32.87 -10.65 32.57
N GLU A 386 -32.03 -9.63 32.67
CA GLU A 386 -31.37 -9.11 33.87
C GLU A 386 -30.07 -8.36 33.47
N ALA A 387 -30.24 -7.17 32.95
CA ALA A 387 -29.21 -6.11 33.03
C ALA A 387 -29.77 -4.80 32.43
N ALA A 388 -30.87 -4.34 33.04
CA ALA A 388 -31.31 -2.96 32.88
C ALA A 388 -31.19 -2.31 34.26
N GLU A 389 -30.02 -1.70 34.51
CA GLU A 389 -29.82 -0.56 35.42
C GLU A 389 -28.35 -0.39 35.71
N THR A 390 -27.66 0.29 34.84
CA THR A 390 -26.59 1.25 35.20
C THR A 390 -26.16 1.96 33.93
N THR A 391 -26.61 3.18 33.78
CA THR A 391 -26.07 4.15 32.83
C THR A 391 -24.69 4.58 33.33
N PRO A 392 -23.69 4.63 32.44
CA PRO A 392 -22.92 5.82 32.29
C PRO A 392 -22.93 6.31 30.86
N ALA A 393 -23.40 7.53 30.72
CA ALA A 393 -23.15 8.35 29.57
C ALA A 393 -21.65 8.65 29.50
N ASP A 394 -20.98 8.00 28.55
CA ASP A 394 -19.84 8.57 27.85
C ASP A 394 -19.89 7.96 26.44
N ALA A 395 -20.29 8.81 25.50
CA ALA A 395 -20.45 8.47 24.13
C ALA A 395 -19.13 7.89 23.58
N ALA A 396 -19.18 6.66 23.09
CA ALA A 396 -18.16 6.14 22.20
C ALA A 396 -18.21 7.00 20.94
N GLU A 397 -17.28 7.95 20.81
CA GLU A 397 -17.05 8.62 19.54
C GLU A 397 -16.79 7.55 18.47
N ALA A 398 -17.53 7.66 17.37
CA ALA A 398 -17.27 6.88 16.17
C ALA A 398 -15.76 6.93 15.87
N PRO A 399 -15.14 5.85 15.38
CA PRO A 399 -13.75 5.92 14.99
C PRO A 399 -13.63 7.02 13.94
N ALA A 400 -13.08 8.14 14.37
CA ALA A 400 -12.58 9.12 13.42
C ALA A 400 -11.48 8.39 12.66
N ASP A 401 -11.71 8.18 11.38
CA ASP A 401 -10.84 7.62 10.37
C ASP A 401 -9.90 6.49 10.84
N ALA A 402 -10.01 5.36 10.15
CA ALA A 402 -9.01 4.30 10.17
C ALA A 402 -7.60 4.92 10.07
N PRO A 403 -6.54 4.22 10.52
CA PRO A 403 -5.19 4.72 10.32
C PRO A 403 -5.10 5.23 8.90
N SER A 404 -4.78 6.51 8.75
CA SER A 404 -4.75 7.23 7.49
C SER A 404 -3.63 6.67 6.62
N GLY A 405 -3.82 5.46 6.14
CA GLY A 405 -3.09 4.94 5.00
C GLY A 405 -3.75 5.49 3.74
N PRO A 406 -3.02 5.63 2.64
CA PRO A 406 -3.53 6.23 1.42
C PRO A 406 -4.78 5.58 0.81
N ASP A 407 -5.31 4.54 1.43
CA ASP A 407 -6.45 3.75 0.93
C ASP A 407 -7.83 4.19 1.46
N ALA A 408 -7.92 5.14 2.40
CA ALA A 408 -9.17 5.41 3.14
C ALA A 408 -10.11 6.44 2.50
N GLU A 409 -9.65 7.32 1.60
CA GLU A 409 -10.45 8.47 1.12
C GLU A 409 -11.16 8.31 -0.25
N GLY A 410 -11.04 7.17 -0.92
CA GLY A 410 -11.61 6.98 -2.28
C GLY A 410 -13.14 6.83 -2.38
N ALA A 411 -13.91 6.94 -1.31
CA ALA A 411 -15.35 6.57 -1.31
C ALA A 411 -16.34 7.70 -0.96
N ALA A 412 -15.92 8.93 -0.69
CA ALA A 412 -16.80 9.96 -0.11
C ALA A 412 -17.31 11.05 -1.06
N GLU A 413 -16.93 11.09 -2.35
CA GLU A 413 -17.45 12.09 -3.29
C GLU A 413 -18.08 11.46 -4.53
N ASN A 414 -19.32 11.03 -4.44
CA ASN A 414 -20.26 10.99 -5.58
C ASN A 414 -21.73 10.77 -5.16
N SER A 415 -22.30 11.72 -4.41
CA SER A 415 -23.74 11.79 -4.26
C SER A 415 -24.25 13.23 -4.05
N SER A 416 -23.96 14.13 -4.99
CA SER A 416 -24.74 15.36 -5.14
C SER A 416 -24.36 16.07 -6.45
N GLU A 417 -24.90 15.59 -7.57
CA GLU A 417 -25.17 16.43 -8.77
C GLU A 417 -25.91 15.56 -9.79
N ASP A 418 -27.23 15.45 -9.61
CA ASP A 418 -28.18 15.22 -10.69
C ASP A 418 -29.60 15.49 -10.19
N GLU A 419 -29.93 16.74 -10.07
CA GLU A 419 -31.31 17.22 -10.16
C GLU A 419 -31.30 18.72 -10.49
N LYS A 420 -31.26 19.01 -11.80
CA LYS A 420 -31.92 20.18 -12.40
C LYS A 420 -31.70 20.18 -13.90
N ASN A 421 -32.76 19.78 -14.58
CA ASN A 421 -33.01 20.25 -15.92
C ASN A 421 -34.49 20.53 -16.12
N PRO A 422 -34.88 21.54 -16.85
CA PRO A 422 -35.99 21.33 -17.76
C PRO A 422 -35.53 20.90 -19.15
#